data_13b4cc185d935c529a5f96672fbcfc0b
#
_entry.id   13b4cc185d935c529a5f96672fbcfc0b
#
_cell.length_a   1.000
_cell.length_b   1.000
_cell.length_c   1.000
_cell.angle_alpha   90.00
_cell.angle_beta   90.00
_cell.angle_gamma   90.00
#
_symmetry.space_group_name_H-M   'P 1'
#
loop_
_entity.id
_entity.type
_entity.pdbx_description
1 polymer ?
#
loop_
_entity_poly.entity_id
_entity_poly.type
_entity_poly.pdbx_seq_one_letter_code
_entity_poly.pdbx_strand_id
1 'polypeptide(L)'
;MAQIQLTNFGDSQLASGITAGSTSISVTTGHGTRFPTLAAGDWFYAVLVDTSGNREIVKATAKASDTFTVDRAQEGTTALAFAVGSVFSLRLTLQSFQDYMASLSSTYGVPSQTGNAGKVLFTNGTSTT
;
A
#
# COMPACT_ATOMS: atom_id res chain seq x y z
N MET A 1 -13.23 9.80 3.10
CA MET A 1 -11.91 10.44 3.13
C MET A 1 -10.87 9.48 2.54
N ALA A 2 -10.07 9.99 1.61
CA ALA A 2 -9.03 9.16 0.99
C ALA A 2 -7.93 8.83 2.01
N GLN A 3 -7.59 7.56 2.13
CA GLN A 3 -6.54 7.13 3.05
C GLN A 3 -5.99 5.78 2.65
N ILE A 4 -4.79 5.49 3.16
CA ILE A 4 -4.16 4.19 2.99
C ILE A 4 -4.91 3.13 3.80
N GLN A 5 -5.06 1.96 3.21
CA GLN A 5 -5.70 0.82 3.85
C GLN A 5 -4.68 -0.29 4.08
N LEU A 6 -4.80 -0.97 5.21
CA LEU A 6 -3.95 -2.09 5.57
C LEU A 6 -4.81 -3.27 6.00
N THR A 7 -4.29 -4.47 5.85
CA THR A 7 -4.95 -5.69 6.30
C THR A 7 -3.90 -6.73 6.65
N ASN A 8 -4.29 -7.70 7.47
CA ASN A 8 -3.46 -8.86 7.74
C ASN A 8 -3.64 -9.90 6.64
N PHE A 9 -2.55 -10.59 6.30
CA PHE A 9 -2.58 -11.72 5.36
C PHE A 9 -3.08 -11.34 3.96
N GLY A 10 -2.84 -10.10 3.55
CA GLY A 10 -3.15 -9.66 2.19
C GLY A 10 -2.13 -10.20 1.21
N ASP A 11 -2.29 -11.46 0.83
CA ASP A 11 -1.39 -12.09 -0.13
C ASP A 11 -2.17 -13.00 -1.07
N SER A 12 -1.63 -13.14 -2.28
CA SER A 12 -2.17 -14.01 -3.31
C SER A 12 -1.12 -14.21 -4.40
N GLN A 13 -1.55 -14.79 -5.48
CA GLN A 13 -0.73 -15.00 -6.68
C GLN A 13 -1.48 -14.47 -7.88
N LEU A 14 -0.74 -14.09 -8.92
CA LEU A 14 -1.33 -13.64 -10.17
C LEU A 14 -2.11 -14.78 -10.82
N ALA A 15 -3.36 -14.53 -11.15
CA ALA A 15 -4.19 -15.49 -11.88
C ALA A 15 -3.81 -15.52 -13.37
N SER A 16 -3.20 -14.46 -13.86
CA SER A 16 -2.69 -14.36 -15.24
C SER A 16 -1.45 -13.50 -15.26
N GLY A 17 -0.60 -13.70 -16.25
CA GLY A 17 0.62 -12.91 -16.40
C GLY A 17 0.30 -11.45 -16.75
N ILE A 18 1.22 -10.57 -16.40
CA ILE A 18 1.13 -9.13 -16.73
C ILE A 18 2.38 -8.68 -17.47
N THR A 19 2.22 -7.64 -18.25
CA THR A 19 3.36 -6.97 -18.90
C THR A 19 3.80 -5.77 -18.07
N ALA A 20 4.92 -5.18 -18.43
CA ALA A 20 5.41 -3.96 -17.76
C ALA A 20 4.42 -2.80 -17.87
N GLY A 21 3.56 -2.80 -18.89
CA GLY A 21 2.57 -1.73 -19.08
C GLY A 21 1.20 -2.02 -18.49
N SER A 22 0.99 -3.21 -17.90
CA SER A 22 -0.33 -3.57 -17.36
C SER A 22 -0.64 -2.74 -16.12
N THR A 23 -1.85 -2.20 -16.05
CA THR A 23 -2.35 -1.47 -14.87
C THR A 23 -3.48 -2.19 -14.18
N SER A 24 -3.83 -3.39 -14.66
CA SER A 24 -4.87 -4.24 -14.09
C SER A 24 -4.24 -5.57 -13.70
N ILE A 25 -4.41 -5.97 -12.46
CA ILE A 25 -3.83 -7.20 -11.93
C ILE A 25 -4.95 -8.04 -11.35
N SER A 26 -5.07 -9.29 -11.84
CA SER A 26 -6.03 -10.26 -11.29
C SER A 26 -5.30 -11.30 -10.46
N VAL A 27 -5.84 -11.58 -9.28
CA VAL A 27 -5.30 -12.59 -8.38
C VAL A 27 -6.16 -13.83 -8.39
N THR A 28 -5.69 -14.88 -7.71
CA THR A 28 -6.41 -16.15 -7.59
C THR A 28 -7.88 -15.90 -7.23
N THR A 29 -8.79 -16.60 -7.91
CA THR A 29 -10.22 -16.45 -7.71
C THR A 29 -10.61 -16.58 -6.24
N GLY A 30 -11.36 -15.60 -5.75
CA GLY A 30 -11.80 -15.52 -4.37
C GLY A 30 -10.80 -14.83 -3.44
N HIS A 31 -9.56 -14.60 -3.87
CA HIS A 31 -8.55 -14.02 -2.99
C HIS A 31 -8.63 -12.49 -2.89
N GLY A 32 -9.44 -11.84 -3.72
CA GLY A 32 -9.64 -10.40 -3.59
C GLY A 32 -10.14 -9.99 -2.21
N THR A 33 -10.87 -10.89 -1.53
CA THR A 33 -11.37 -10.63 -0.17
C THR A 33 -10.28 -10.56 0.89
N ARG A 34 -9.07 -11.04 0.58
CA ARG A 34 -7.92 -10.95 1.49
C ARG A 34 -7.34 -9.55 1.57
N PHE A 35 -7.73 -8.69 0.66
CA PHE A 35 -7.20 -7.34 0.54
C PHE A 35 -8.24 -6.31 0.98
N PRO A 36 -7.81 -5.11 1.40
CA PRO A 36 -8.75 -4.10 1.87
C PRO A 36 -9.76 -3.70 0.79
N THR A 37 -10.96 -3.34 1.22
CA THR A 37 -11.89 -2.63 0.36
C THR A 37 -11.36 -1.21 0.15
N LEU A 38 -11.37 -0.75 -1.10
CA LEU A 38 -10.90 0.58 -1.45
C LEU A 38 -12.08 1.45 -1.86
N ALA A 39 -12.40 2.42 -1.04
CA ALA A 39 -13.33 3.48 -1.41
C ALA A 39 -12.64 4.45 -2.37
N ALA A 40 -13.39 5.34 -3.00
CA ALA A 40 -12.81 6.30 -3.92
C ALA A 40 -11.68 7.09 -3.24
N GLY A 41 -10.50 7.07 -3.85
CA GLY A 41 -9.32 7.73 -3.35
C GLY A 41 -8.47 6.95 -2.36
N ASP A 42 -8.94 5.82 -1.86
CA ASP A 42 -8.14 4.95 -0.98
C ASP A 42 -7.08 4.20 -1.78
N TRP A 43 -6.06 3.71 -1.08
CA TRP A 43 -5.00 2.94 -1.72
C TRP A 43 -4.29 2.01 -0.74
N PHE A 44 -3.54 1.05 -1.28
CA PHE A 44 -2.53 0.31 -0.52
C PHE A 44 -1.35 0.01 -1.43
N TYR A 45 -0.23 -0.34 -0.83
CA TYR A 45 0.96 -0.76 -1.58
C TYR A 45 1.09 -2.27 -1.52
N ALA A 46 1.46 -2.86 -2.63
CA ALA A 46 1.70 -4.29 -2.73
C ALA A 46 3.03 -4.54 -3.42
N VAL A 47 3.59 -5.71 -3.15
CA VAL A 47 4.86 -6.14 -3.76
C VAL A 47 4.57 -7.31 -4.68
N LEU A 48 5.08 -7.22 -5.89
CA LEU A 48 5.11 -8.32 -6.86
C LEU A 48 6.47 -9.00 -6.78
N VAL A 49 6.47 -10.32 -6.66
CA VAL A 49 7.70 -11.12 -6.60
C VAL A 49 7.52 -12.35 -7.47
N ASP A 50 8.48 -12.61 -8.35
CA ASP A 50 8.49 -13.83 -9.16
C ASP A 50 9.51 -14.84 -8.62
N THR A 51 9.56 -16.00 -9.26
CA THR A 51 10.46 -17.10 -8.83
C THR A 51 11.92 -16.80 -9.12
N SER A 52 12.21 -15.81 -9.95
CA SER A 52 13.58 -15.38 -10.25
C SER A 52 14.07 -14.29 -9.29
N GLY A 53 13.22 -13.86 -8.35
CA GLY A 53 13.57 -12.84 -7.38
C GLY A 53 13.32 -11.41 -7.86
N ASN A 54 12.74 -11.21 -9.04
CA ASN A 54 12.36 -9.88 -9.48
C ASN A 54 11.25 -9.35 -8.57
N ARG A 55 11.33 -8.07 -8.23
CA ARG A 55 10.38 -7.41 -7.33
C ARG A 55 9.99 -6.05 -7.85
N GLU A 56 8.74 -5.72 -7.62
CA GLU A 56 8.23 -4.40 -7.95
C GLU A 56 7.22 -3.98 -6.89
N ILE A 57 7.21 -2.71 -6.53
CA ILE A 57 6.20 -2.14 -5.65
C ILE A 57 5.16 -1.45 -6.51
N VAL A 58 3.90 -1.75 -6.27
CA VAL A 58 2.76 -1.14 -6.98
C VAL A 58 1.82 -0.52 -5.97
N LYS A 59 1.08 0.49 -6.41
CA LYS A 59 0.06 1.16 -5.58
C LYS A 59 -1.30 0.77 -6.12
N ALA A 60 -2.07 0.03 -5.35
CA ALA A 60 -3.43 -0.35 -5.72
C ALA A 60 -4.37 0.80 -5.36
N THR A 61 -5.13 1.26 -6.34
CA THR A 61 -6.03 2.42 -6.19
C THR A 61 -7.49 2.06 -6.34
N ALA A 62 -7.78 0.86 -6.82
CA ALA A 62 -9.15 0.36 -6.92
C ALA A 62 -9.14 -1.16 -6.87
N LYS A 63 -10.23 -1.72 -6.38
CA LYS A 63 -10.43 -3.17 -6.34
C LYS A 63 -11.86 -3.49 -6.77
N ALA A 64 -11.99 -4.41 -7.71
CA ALA A 64 -13.27 -4.95 -8.13
C ALA A 64 -13.16 -6.47 -8.11
N SER A 65 -13.72 -7.11 -7.08
CA SER A 65 -13.61 -8.55 -6.86
C SER A 65 -12.16 -8.97 -6.73
N ASP A 66 -11.62 -9.74 -7.68
CA ASP A 66 -10.25 -10.24 -7.66
C ASP A 66 -9.30 -9.43 -8.53
N THR A 67 -9.75 -8.29 -9.05
CA THR A 67 -8.96 -7.46 -9.95
C THR A 67 -8.66 -6.11 -9.32
N PHE A 68 -7.38 -5.73 -9.40
CA PHE A 68 -6.88 -4.48 -8.83
C PHE A 68 -6.43 -3.55 -9.95
N THR A 69 -6.76 -2.27 -9.82
CA THR A 69 -6.15 -1.23 -10.65
C THR A 69 -4.95 -0.71 -9.89
N VAL A 70 -3.80 -0.65 -10.56
CA VAL A 70 -2.53 -0.30 -9.90
C VAL A 70 -1.76 0.74 -10.68
N ASP A 71 -1.00 1.53 -9.94
CA ASP A 71 0.07 2.36 -10.49
C ASP A 71 1.38 1.56 -10.34
N ARG A 72 2.13 1.46 -11.44
CA ARG A 72 3.32 0.62 -11.51
C ARG A 72 4.57 1.37 -11.05
N ALA A 73 5.64 0.62 -10.79
CA ALA A 73 6.99 1.17 -10.54
C ALA A 73 7.03 2.18 -9.41
N GLN A 74 6.44 1.83 -8.27
CA GLN A 74 6.44 2.72 -7.11
C GLN A 74 7.74 2.60 -6.30
N GLU A 75 8.06 3.62 -5.53
CA GLU A 75 9.18 3.65 -4.59
C GLU A 75 10.53 3.31 -5.23
N GLY A 76 10.76 3.79 -6.44
CA GLY A 76 12.02 3.58 -7.14
C GLY A 76 12.18 2.22 -7.80
N THR A 77 11.14 1.38 -7.77
CA THR A 77 11.17 0.10 -8.50
C THR A 77 10.87 0.31 -9.98
N THR A 78 11.16 -0.72 -10.77
CA THR A 78 10.96 -0.68 -12.23
C THR A 78 9.79 -1.61 -12.60
N ALA A 79 8.94 -1.15 -13.51
CA ALA A 79 7.84 -1.98 -14.00
C ALA A 79 8.39 -3.13 -14.83
N LEU A 80 7.99 -4.35 -14.47
CA LEU A 80 8.45 -5.58 -15.12
C LEU A 80 7.25 -6.44 -15.50
N ALA A 81 7.50 -7.38 -16.43
CA ALA A 81 6.53 -8.42 -16.70
C ALA A 81 6.61 -9.48 -15.59
N PHE A 82 5.46 -9.97 -15.15
CA PHE A 82 5.40 -11.04 -14.15
C PHE A 82 4.52 -12.16 -14.69
N ALA A 83 5.00 -13.39 -14.57
CA ALA A 83 4.27 -14.56 -15.03
C ALA A 83 3.11 -14.90 -14.08
N VAL A 84 2.17 -15.70 -14.57
CA VAL A 84 1.12 -16.30 -13.74
C VAL A 84 1.76 -17.01 -12.56
N GLY A 85 1.16 -16.87 -11.38
CA GLY A 85 1.68 -17.48 -10.16
C GLY A 85 2.67 -16.63 -9.38
N SER A 86 3.12 -15.49 -9.93
CA SER A 86 3.93 -14.54 -9.18
C SER A 86 3.16 -14.04 -7.97
N VAL A 87 3.86 -13.78 -6.87
CA VAL A 87 3.23 -13.35 -5.62
C VAL A 87 2.82 -11.87 -5.72
N PHE A 88 1.61 -11.59 -5.26
CA PHE A 88 1.11 -10.24 -5.07
C PHE A 88 0.68 -10.11 -3.62
N SER A 89 1.39 -9.29 -2.84
CA SER A 89 1.14 -9.20 -1.41
C SER A 89 1.18 -7.77 -0.91
N LEU A 90 0.22 -7.42 -0.06
CA LEU A 90 0.22 -6.15 0.66
C LEU A 90 1.32 -6.23 1.71
N ARG A 91 2.25 -5.30 1.67
CA ARG A 91 3.36 -5.23 2.63
C ARG A 91 3.54 -3.81 3.11
N LEU A 92 4.05 -3.69 4.32
CA LEU A 92 4.43 -2.38 4.84
C LEU A 92 5.73 -1.96 4.15
N THR A 93 5.62 -1.00 3.25
CA THR A 93 6.75 -0.39 2.56
C THR A 93 7.10 0.93 3.24
N LEU A 94 8.25 1.50 2.90
CA LEU A 94 8.62 2.81 3.45
C LEU A 94 7.55 3.87 3.13
N GLN A 95 7.09 3.91 1.89
CA GLN A 95 6.07 4.90 1.51
C GLN A 95 4.73 4.63 2.19
N SER A 96 4.34 3.36 2.34
CA SER A 96 3.09 3.04 3.03
C SER A 96 3.13 3.46 4.49
N PHE A 97 4.29 3.30 5.13
CA PHE A 97 4.46 3.75 6.51
C PHE A 97 4.36 5.28 6.61
N GLN A 98 5.01 5.98 5.70
CA GLN A 98 4.95 7.44 5.67
C GLN A 98 3.52 7.94 5.41
N ASP A 99 2.80 7.31 4.48
CA ASP A 99 1.42 7.66 4.18
C ASP A 99 0.51 7.40 5.38
N TYR A 100 0.73 6.27 6.06
CA TYR A 100 -0.05 5.95 7.24
C TYR A 100 0.17 6.97 8.36
N MET A 101 1.42 7.35 8.59
CA MET A 101 1.74 8.36 9.60
C MET A 101 1.13 9.72 9.25
N ALA A 102 1.14 10.09 7.98
CA ALA A 102 0.49 11.32 7.52
C ALA A 102 -1.03 11.27 7.75
N SER A 103 -1.66 10.12 7.51
CA SER A 103 -3.09 9.92 7.77
C SER A 103 -3.42 10.07 9.25
N LEU A 104 -2.59 9.49 10.13
CA LEU A 104 -2.79 9.63 11.57
C LEU A 104 -2.68 11.09 12.01
N SER A 105 -1.68 11.81 11.51
CA SER A 105 -1.49 13.22 11.81
C SER A 105 -2.71 14.05 11.40
N SER A 106 -3.23 13.80 10.21
CA SER A 106 -4.42 14.50 9.71
C SER A 106 -5.69 14.13 10.48
N THR A 107 -5.86 12.84 10.83
CA THR A 107 -7.08 12.33 11.46
C THR A 107 -7.14 12.65 12.95
N TYR A 108 -6.01 12.54 13.65
CA TYR A 108 -5.97 12.64 15.11
C TYR A 108 -5.37 13.95 15.61
N GLY A 109 -5.03 14.88 14.72
CA GLY A 109 -4.53 16.17 15.12
C GLY A 109 -3.20 16.13 15.84
N VAL A 110 -2.31 15.23 15.44
CA VAL A 110 -0.97 15.15 16.03
C VAL A 110 -0.28 16.51 15.90
N PRO A 111 0.26 17.07 17.01
CA PRO A 111 0.89 18.37 16.95
C PRO A 111 2.06 18.42 15.97
N SER A 112 2.27 19.60 15.39
CA SER A 112 3.41 19.85 14.53
C SER A 112 4.71 19.67 15.31
N GLN A 113 5.70 19.08 14.66
CA GLN A 113 7.03 18.93 15.24
C GLN A 113 7.94 20.13 14.94
N THR A 114 7.44 21.12 14.24
CA THR A 114 8.21 22.33 13.93
C THR A 114 8.61 23.02 15.22
N GLY A 115 9.91 23.25 15.38
CA GLY A 115 10.45 23.86 16.60
C GLY A 115 10.61 22.92 17.77
N ASN A 116 10.29 21.64 17.59
CA ASN A 116 10.38 20.63 18.66
C ASN A 116 11.46 19.59 18.44
N ALA A 117 12.44 19.89 17.57
CA ALA A 117 13.51 18.95 17.30
C ALA A 117 14.24 18.60 18.60
N GLY A 118 14.45 17.30 18.83
CA GLY A 118 15.10 16.80 20.03
C GLY A 118 14.25 16.80 21.28
N LYS A 119 12.97 17.17 21.18
CA LYS A 119 12.07 17.20 22.32
C LYS A 119 11.09 16.04 22.27
N VAL A 120 10.69 15.58 23.45
CA VAL A 120 9.63 14.62 23.60
C VAL A 120 8.35 15.37 23.95
N LEU A 121 7.27 15.07 23.24
CA LEU A 121 5.99 15.70 23.54
C LEU A 121 5.32 14.97 24.69
N PHE A 122 5.04 15.71 25.75
CA PHE A 122 4.26 15.22 26.89
C PHE A 122 2.96 15.98 26.98
N THR A 123 1.93 15.27 27.39
CA THR A 123 0.72 15.94 27.84
C THR A 123 0.50 15.51 29.28
N ASN A 124 0.30 16.46 30.16
CA ASN A 124 0.09 16.23 31.57
C ASN A 124 -1.33 16.62 31.99
N GLY A 125 -2.23 16.68 31.01
CA GLY A 125 -3.61 17.10 31.25
C GLY A 125 -3.81 18.61 31.23
N THR A 126 -2.75 19.37 30.99
CA THR A 126 -2.83 20.83 30.82
C THR A 126 -2.31 21.22 29.46
N SER A 127 -2.38 22.50 29.13
CA SER A 127 -1.90 22.97 27.85
C SER A 127 -0.41 22.70 27.67
N THR A 128 -0.03 22.18 26.52
CA THR A 128 1.36 22.00 26.12
C THR A 128 1.75 23.20 25.26
N THR A 129 2.38 24.12 25.83
CA THR A 129 2.81 25.33 25.12
C THR A 129 4.30 25.29 24.81
#